data_b5de70be3f62b5e172e0aa493e7b4ae6
#
_entry.id   b5de70be3f62b5e172e0aa493e7b4ae6
#
_cell.length_a   1.000
_cell.length_b   1.000
_cell.length_c   1.000
_cell.angle_alpha   90.00
_cell.angle_beta   90.00
_cell.angle_gamma   90.00
#
_symmetry.space_group_name_H-M   'P 1'
#
loop_
_entity.id
_entity.type
_entity.pdbx_description
1 polymer ?
#
loop_
_entity_poly.entity_id
_entity_poly.type
_entity_poly.pdbx_seq_one_letter_code
_entity_poly.pdbx_strand_id
1 'polypeptide(L)'
;MSTPSQLPTVALTTGEPAGIGPDLCAALPGRRLNCRVVLLADRSLLGRVRGERRRMNALPDYDPAARARGRVEVLHVPLAAACRAGRLDPANARYVLSLLDRAVDGCLAGEFDAMVTAPAHKGVINDAGVPFTGHTEYLAARCG
;
A
#
# COMPACT_ATOMS: atom_id res chain seq x y z
N MET A 1 -22.55 -14.88 24.56
CA MET A 1 -21.12 -14.51 24.54
C MET A 1 -20.84 -13.86 23.21
N SER A 2 -20.57 -12.57 23.21
CA SER A 2 -20.18 -11.86 22.00
C SER A 2 -18.80 -12.36 21.58
N THR A 3 -18.68 -12.92 20.38
CA THR A 3 -17.40 -13.20 19.73
C THR A 3 -16.59 -11.90 19.78
N PRO A 4 -15.32 -11.90 20.20
CA PRO A 4 -14.51 -10.69 20.13
C PRO A 4 -14.55 -10.20 18.69
N SER A 5 -15.08 -9.01 18.45
CA SER A 5 -15.19 -8.43 17.12
C SER A 5 -13.79 -8.40 16.53
N GLN A 6 -13.59 -9.21 15.49
CA GLN A 6 -12.35 -9.21 14.75
C GLN A 6 -12.17 -7.80 14.17
N LEU A 7 -11.02 -7.19 14.42
CA LEU A 7 -10.75 -5.85 13.90
C LEU A 7 -10.81 -5.86 12.38
N PRO A 8 -11.39 -4.85 11.76
CA PRO A 8 -11.42 -4.74 10.32
C PRO A 8 -9.98 -4.68 9.77
N THR A 9 -9.78 -5.33 8.62
CA THR A 9 -8.50 -5.34 7.89
C THR A 9 -8.56 -4.34 6.77
N VAL A 10 -7.64 -3.37 6.78
CA VAL A 10 -7.57 -2.28 5.81
C VAL A 10 -6.30 -2.43 4.97
N ALA A 11 -6.46 -2.51 3.65
CA ALA A 11 -5.35 -2.43 2.71
C ALA A 11 -4.93 -0.97 2.53
N LEU A 12 -3.65 -0.66 2.70
CA LEU A 12 -3.10 0.67 2.48
C LEU A 12 -2.04 0.64 1.38
N THR A 13 -2.31 1.27 0.25
CA THR A 13 -1.36 1.39 -0.84
C THR A 13 -0.41 2.57 -0.61
N THR A 14 0.89 2.36 -0.77
CA THR A 14 1.91 3.41 -0.56
C THR A 14 1.97 4.44 -1.68
N GLY A 15 1.29 4.22 -2.80
CA GLY A 15 1.21 5.18 -3.90
C GLY A 15 2.53 5.39 -4.64
N GLU A 16 2.80 6.65 -5.04
CA GLU A 16 4.02 7.01 -5.77
C GLU A 16 5.26 6.71 -4.93
N PRO A 17 6.16 5.81 -5.40
CA PRO A 17 7.30 5.38 -4.60
C PRO A 17 8.33 6.47 -4.33
N ALA A 18 8.43 7.48 -5.22
CA ALA A 18 9.30 8.64 -5.06
C ALA A 18 8.67 9.76 -4.23
N GLY A 19 7.40 9.62 -3.86
CA GLY A 19 6.61 10.63 -3.13
C GLY A 19 6.60 10.42 -1.62
N ILE A 20 5.60 11.02 -0.98
CA ILE A 20 5.46 11.06 0.49
C ILE A 20 4.81 9.79 1.08
N GLY A 21 4.17 8.96 0.25
CA GLY A 21 3.43 7.80 0.72
C GLY A 21 4.20 6.86 1.65
N PRO A 22 5.44 6.47 1.31
CA PRO A 22 6.26 5.64 2.19
C PRO A 22 6.51 6.26 3.57
N ASP A 23 6.73 7.58 3.64
CA ASP A 23 6.94 8.32 4.90
C ASP A 23 5.67 8.35 5.75
N LEU A 24 4.51 8.55 5.12
CA LEU A 24 3.20 8.51 5.79
C LEU A 24 2.94 7.12 6.38
N CYS A 25 3.25 6.07 5.63
CA CYS A 25 3.09 4.68 6.09
C CYS A 25 4.02 4.36 7.27
N ALA A 26 5.25 4.90 7.26
CA ALA A 26 6.20 4.70 8.34
C ALA A 26 5.77 5.34 9.68
N ALA A 27 4.82 6.27 9.65
CA ALA A 27 4.26 6.88 10.85
C ALA A 27 3.20 6.02 11.55
N LEU A 28 2.74 4.92 10.95
CA LEU A 28 1.66 4.08 11.49
C LEU A 28 2.10 3.09 12.58
N PRO A 29 3.25 2.41 12.47
CA PRO A 29 3.66 1.45 13.48
C PRO A 29 3.81 2.08 14.86
N GLY A 30 3.23 1.41 15.87
CA GLY A 30 3.20 1.92 17.25
C GLY A 30 2.04 2.85 17.58
N ARG A 31 1.22 3.24 16.59
CA ARG A 31 -0.02 3.99 16.86
C ARG A 31 -1.14 3.05 17.32
N ARG A 32 -2.07 3.59 18.10
CA ARG A 32 -3.31 2.88 18.44
C ARG A 32 -4.26 2.95 17.25
N LEU A 33 -4.42 1.80 16.57
CA LEU A 33 -5.31 1.65 15.44
C LEU A 33 -6.48 0.74 15.82
N ASN A 34 -7.69 1.12 15.44
CA ASN A 34 -8.89 0.30 15.59
C ASN A 34 -9.12 -0.64 14.39
N CYS A 35 -8.06 -0.92 13.65
CA CYS A 35 -8.03 -1.83 12.50
C CYS A 35 -6.67 -2.52 12.42
N ARG A 36 -6.63 -3.62 11.67
CA ARG A 36 -5.40 -4.21 11.16
C ARG A 36 -5.07 -3.53 9.84
N VAL A 37 -3.86 -3.06 9.66
CA VAL A 37 -3.41 -2.41 8.43
C VAL A 37 -2.46 -3.34 7.68
N VAL A 38 -2.75 -3.58 6.42
CA VAL A 38 -1.86 -4.29 5.50
C VAL A 38 -1.27 -3.26 4.53
N LEU A 39 0.02 -2.97 4.69
CA LEU A 39 0.76 -2.07 3.80
C LEU A 39 1.12 -2.80 2.51
N LEU A 40 0.59 -2.37 1.40
CA LEU A 40 0.99 -2.82 0.07
C LEU A 40 2.17 -1.96 -0.39
N ALA A 41 3.37 -2.51 -0.38
CA ALA A 41 4.60 -1.77 -0.67
C ALA A 41 5.78 -2.68 -1.03
N ASP A 42 6.74 -2.12 -1.72
CA ASP A 42 8.07 -2.73 -1.79
C ASP A 42 8.79 -2.57 -0.44
N ARG A 43 9.23 -3.69 0.14
CA ARG A 43 9.92 -3.68 1.44
C ARG A 43 11.18 -2.83 1.45
N SER A 44 11.93 -2.83 0.34
CA SER A 44 13.15 -2.02 0.25
C SER A 44 12.84 -0.53 0.33
N LEU A 45 11.69 -0.11 -0.19
CA LEU A 45 11.20 1.26 -0.13
C LEU A 45 10.91 1.69 1.31
N LEU A 46 10.18 0.87 2.06
CA LEU A 46 9.86 1.13 3.47
C LEU A 46 11.12 1.20 4.32
N GLY A 47 12.11 0.36 4.07
CA GLY A 47 13.39 0.36 4.78
C GLY A 47 14.29 1.57 4.50
N ARG A 48 13.94 2.41 3.51
CA ARG A 48 14.67 3.65 3.18
C ARG A 48 14.16 4.88 3.92
N VAL A 49 13.00 4.79 4.56
CA VAL A 49 12.41 5.92 5.29
C VAL A 49 13.36 6.35 6.40
N ARG A 50 13.79 7.60 6.37
CA ARG A 50 14.81 8.14 7.25
C ARG A 50 14.39 8.05 8.72
N GLY A 51 15.24 7.46 9.53
CA GLY A 51 14.98 7.25 10.96
C GLY A 51 14.09 6.04 11.29
N GLU A 52 13.40 5.46 10.33
CA GLU A 52 12.42 4.39 10.55
C GLU A 52 12.86 3.00 10.07
N ARG A 53 14.06 2.89 9.49
CA ARG A 53 14.54 1.65 8.85
C ARG A 53 14.39 0.41 9.73
N ARG A 54 14.80 0.49 11.00
CA ARG A 54 14.73 -0.64 11.92
C ARG A 54 13.30 -1.08 12.17
N ARG A 55 12.42 -0.10 12.42
CA ARG A 55 11.00 -0.34 12.69
C ARG A 55 10.28 -0.93 11.47
N MET A 56 10.50 -0.35 10.29
CA MET A 56 9.86 -0.80 9.08
C MET A 56 10.33 -2.19 8.64
N ASN A 57 11.62 -2.49 8.79
CA ASN A 57 12.15 -3.82 8.50
C ASN A 57 11.69 -4.90 9.49
N ALA A 58 11.28 -4.51 10.70
CA ALA A 58 10.76 -5.43 11.72
C ALA A 58 9.26 -5.75 11.56
N LEU A 59 8.55 -5.07 10.65
CA LEU A 59 7.14 -5.37 10.40
C LEU A 59 6.98 -6.79 9.84
N PRO A 60 6.02 -7.57 10.36
CA PRO A 60 5.75 -8.90 9.87
C PRO A 60 5.23 -8.89 8.44
N ASP A 61 5.48 -9.96 7.70
CA ASP A 61 4.85 -10.20 6.41
C ASP A 61 3.38 -10.53 6.61
N TYR A 62 2.55 -9.96 5.74
CA TYR A 62 1.14 -10.31 5.66
C TYR A 62 0.97 -11.70 5.04
N ASP A 63 0.17 -12.53 5.70
CA ASP A 63 -0.25 -13.83 5.20
C ASP A 63 -1.78 -13.93 5.40
N PRO A 64 -2.57 -14.05 4.32
CA PRO A 64 -4.03 -14.15 4.42
C PRO A 64 -4.50 -15.42 5.14
N ALA A 65 -3.71 -16.49 5.11
CA ALA A 65 -4.02 -17.77 5.76
C ALA A 65 -3.60 -17.80 7.24
N ALA A 66 -2.76 -16.86 7.67
CA ALA A 66 -2.26 -16.82 9.03
C ALA A 66 -3.03 -15.83 9.89
N ARG A 67 -2.99 -16.10 11.20
CA ARG A 67 -3.47 -15.13 12.18
C ARG A 67 -2.63 -13.86 12.13
N ALA A 68 -3.28 -12.69 12.29
CA ALA A 68 -2.58 -11.41 12.33
C ALA A 68 -1.42 -11.43 13.35
N ARG A 69 -0.21 -11.08 12.88
CA ARG A 69 1.00 -11.01 13.70
C ARG A 69 1.24 -9.65 14.31
N GLY A 70 0.47 -8.64 13.87
CA GLY A 70 0.56 -7.28 14.36
C GLY A 70 -0.58 -6.41 13.88
N ARG A 71 -0.56 -5.14 14.29
CA ARG A 71 -1.53 -4.13 13.81
C ARG A 71 -1.17 -3.60 12.42
N VAL A 72 0.11 -3.70 12.05
CA VAL A 72 0.64 -3.28 10.75
C VAL A 72 1.49 -4.42 10.23
N GLU A 73 1.16 -4.91 9.06
CA GLU A 73 1.87 -5.98 8.34
C GLU A 73 2.14 -5.53 6.90
N VAL A 74 3.10 -6.13 6.23
CA VAL A 74 3.49 -5.76 4.88
C VAL A 74 3.15 -6.87 3.90
N LEU A 75 2.37 -6.52 2.88
CA LEU A 75 2.21 -7.30 1.67
C LEU A 75 3.21 -6.77 0.64
N HIS A 76 4.27 -7.54 0.39
CA HIS A 76 5.32 -7.11 -0.53
C HIS A 76 4.83 -7.09 -1.97
N VAL A 77 4.96 -5.93 -2.61
CA VAL A 77 4.77 -5.73 -4.04
C VAL A 77 6.05 -5.12 -4.58
N PRO A 78 6.76 -5.78 -5.50
CA PRO A 78 8.07 -5.32 -5.95
C PRO A 78 7.98 -4.06 -6.82
N LEU A 79 8.95 -3.14 -6.68
CA LEU A 79 9.15 -2.03 -7.60
C LEU A 79 9.43 -2.55 -9.01
N ALA A 80 8.98 -1.81 -10.02
CA ALA A 80 9.29 -2.10 -11.41
C ALA A 80 10.69 -1.62 -11.82
N ALA A 81 11.18 -0.55 -11.17
CA ALA A 81 12.51 0.02 -11.38
C ALA A 81 13.07 0.60 -10.08
N ALA A 82 14.38 0.83 -10.04
CA ALA A 82 15.02 1.49 -8.91
C ALA A 82 14.39 2.86 -8.64
N CYS A 83 14.08 3.14 -7.39
CA CYS A 83 13.44 4.39 -6.98
C CYS A 83 14.40 5.28 -6.19
N ARG A 84 14.33 6.58 -6.45
CA ARG A 84 14.99 7.63 -5.68
C ARG A 84 13.94 8.62 -5.18
N ALA A 85 13.88 8.85 -3.88
CA ALA A 85 12.95 9.82 -3.28
C ALA A 85 13.06 11.21 -3.96
N GLY A 86 11.93 11.81 -4.25
CA GLY A 86 11.83 13.10 -4.91
C GLY A 86 12.10 13.09 -6.42
N ARG A 87 12.43 11.93 -7.02
CA ARG A 87 12.66 11.79 -8.46
C ARG A 87 11.63 10.86 -9.08
N LEU A 88 10.66 11.44 -9.75
CA LEU A 88 9.61 10.71 -10.45
C LEU A 88 10.18 9.91 -11.63
N ASP A 89 9.70 8.69 -11.83
CA ASP A 89 10.12 7.81 -12.90
C ASP A 89 8.91 7.04 -13.46
N PRO A 90 8.53 7.25 -14.74
CA PRO A 90 7.44 6.52 -15.39
C PRO A 90 7.60 5.00 -15.37
N ALA A 91 8.82 4.49 -15.26
CA ALA A 91 9.08 3.06 -15.14
C ALA A 91 8.40 2.42 -13.91
N ASN A 92 8.11 3.19 -12.86
CA ASN A 92 7.39 2.74 -11.68
C ASN A 92 5.86 2.93 -11.75
N ALA A 93 5.31 3.41 -12.85
CA ALA A 93 3.85 3.55 -13.01
C ALA A 93 3.12 2.21 -12.83
N ARG A 94 3.65 1.13 -13.39
CA ARG A 94 3.07 -0.22 -13.24
C ARG A 94 3.09 -0.70 -11.79
N TYR A 95 4.08 -0.31 -11.00
CA TYR A 95 4.11 -0.59 -9.57
C TYR A 95 2.92 0.07 -8.86
N VAL A 96 2.68 1.36 -9.11
CA VAL A 96 1.55 2.09 -8.50
C VAL A 96 0.22 1.44 -8.86
N LEU A 97 0.02 1.07 -10.12
CA LEU A 97 -1.21 0.41 -10.57
C LEU A 97 -1.38 -0.98 -9.94
N SER A 98 -0.30 -1.76 -9.83
CA SER A 98 -0.35 -3.08 -9.19
C SER A 98 -0.70 -3.03 -7.70
N LEU A 99 -0.33 -1.95 -7.00
CA LEU A 99 -0.79 -1.72 -5.63
C LEU A 99 -2.31 -1.54 -5.57
N LEU A 100 -2.85 -0.71 -6.48
CA LEU A 100 -4.30 -0.45 -6.55
C LEU A 100 -5.05 -1.72 -6.93
N ASP A 101 -4.60 -2.43 -7.95
CA ASP A 101 -5.21 -3.67 -8.41
C ASP A 101 -5.25 -4.71 -7.29
N ARG A 102 -4.13 -4.93 -6.60
CA ARG A 102 -4.05 -5.89 -5.51
C ARG A 102 -4.97 -5.53 -4.34
N ALA A 103 -5.09 -4.25 -4.02
CA ALA A 103 -5.97 -3.79 -2.95
C ALA A 103 -7.46 -3.97 -3.33
N VAL A 104 -7.84 -3.60 -4.56
CA VAL A 104 -9.22 -3.79 -5.07
C VAL A 104 -9.59 -5.27 -5.11
N ASP A 105 -8.73 -6.10 -5.68
CA ASP A 105 -8.99 -7.54 -5.78
C ASP A 105 -9.18 -8.17 -4.40
N GLY A 106 -8.38 -7.76 -3.41
CA GLY A 106 -8.54 -8.19 -2.03
C GLY A 106 -9.85 -7.72 -1.38
N CYS A 107 -10.27 -6.48 -1.65
CA CYS A 107 -11.57 -5.99 -1.17
C CYS A 107 -12.74 -6.74 -1.81
N LEU A 108 -12.71 -6.94 -3.12
CA LEU A 108 -13.77 -7.67 -3.84
C LEU A 108 -13.85 -9.14 -3.43
N ALA A 109 -12.73 -9.75 -3.09
CA ALA A 109 -12.66 -11.12 -2.57
C ALA A 109 -13.02 -11.24 -1.09
N GLY A 110 -13.26 -10.14 -0.37
CA GLY A 110 -13.52 -10.14 1.06
C GLY A 110 -12.29 -10.41 1.94
N GLU A 111 -11.09 -10.31 1.37
CA GLU A 111 -9.82 -10.42 2.10
C GLU A 111 -9.55 -9.16 2.93
N PHE A 112 -9.89 -8.00 2.39
CA PHE A 112 -9.83 -6.70 3.06
C PHE A 112 -11.24 -6.11 3.19
N ASP A 113 -11.54 -5.50 4.33
CA ASP A 113 -12.81 -4.82 4.58
C ASP A 113 -12.87 -3.45 3.91
N ALA A 114 -11.72 -2.82 3.68
CA ALA A 114 -11.59 -1.53 3.02
C ALA A 114 -10.18 -1.32 2.47
N MET A 115 -10.03 -0.31 1.60
CA MET A 115 -8.73 0.17 1.15
C MET A 115 -8.57 1.66 1.38
N VAL A 116 -7.32 2.08 1.61
CA VAL A 116 -6.89 3.48 1.70
C VAL A 116 -5.72 3.67 0.75
N THR A 117 -5.69 4.79 0.05
CA THR A 117 -4.65 5.09 -0.94
C THR A 117 -3.81 6.28 -0.52
N ALA A 118 -2.49 6.13 -0.51
CA ALA A 118 -1.57 7.25 -0.47
C ALA A 118 -1.49 7.93 -1.85
N PRO A 119 -0.95 9.16 -1.92
CA PRO A 119 -0.95 9.92 -3.17
C PRO A 119 -0.22 9.22 -4.32
N ALA A 120 -0.81 9.27 -5.51
CA ALA A 120 -0.21 8.88 -6.77
C ALA A 120 -0.04 10.09 -7.69
N HIS A 121 0.96 10.06 -8.57
CA HIS A 121 1.24 11.15 -9.49
C HIS A 121 0.68 10.85 -10.89
N LYS A 122 -0.46 11.48 -11.22
CA LYS A 122 -1.16 11.26 -12.49
C LYS A 122 -0.27 11.44 -13.73
N GLY A 123 0.51 12.51 -13.76
CA GLY A 123 1.39 12.80 -14.88
C GLY A 123 2.36 11.67 -15.17
N VAL A 124 3.01 11.13 -14.15
CA VAL A 124 3.97 10.02 -14.29
C VAL A 124 3.31 8.75 -14.83
N ILE A 125 2.10 8.45 -14.39
CA ILE A 125 1.36 7.29 -14.88
C ILE A 125 0.96 7.48 -16.35
N ASN A 126 0.51 8.68 -16.72
CA ASN A 126 0.19 9.02 -18.11
C ASN A 126 1.43 9.02 -18.99
N ASP A 127 2.57 9.51 -18.50
CA ASP A 127 3.85 9.51 -19.22
C ASP A 127 4.33 8.08 -19.52
N ALA A 128 3.91 7.10 -18.73
CA ALA A 128 4.14 5.68 -18.97
C ALA A 128 3.19 5.08 -20.03
N GLY A 129 2.32 5.87 -20.63
CA GLY A 129 1.36 5.43 -21.64
C GLY A 129 0.09 4.80 -21.09
N VAL A 130 -0.18 4.94 -19.79
CA VAL A 130 -1.42 4.43 -19.16
C VAL A 130 -2.38 5.58 -18.91
N PRO A 131 -3.57 5.58 -19.52
CA PRO A 131 -4.60 6.59 -19.23
C PRO A 131 -5.02 6.52 -17.76
N PHE A 132 -4.71 7.57 -17.00
CA PHE A 132 -5.03 7.64 -15.58
C PHE A 132 -5.49 9.05 -15.23
N THR A 133 -6.77 9.18 -14.88
CA THR A 133 -7.39 10.45 -14.51
C THR A 133 -7.37 10.68 -12.98
N GLY A 134 -7.37 9.61 -12.22
CA GLY A 134 -7.29 9.61 -10.77
C GLY A 134 -7.70 8.28 -10.16
N HIS A 135 -7.58 8.18 -8.84
CA HIS A 135 -7.98 6.97 -8.11
C HIS A 135 -9.47 6.66 -8.30
N THR A 136 -10.34 7.68 -8.21
CA THR A 136 -11.79 7.50 -8.28
C THR A 136 -12.23 6.81 -9.57
N GLU A 137 -11.78 7.32 -10.71
CA GLU A 137 -12.13 6.78 -12.03
C GLU A 137 -11.51 5.40 -12.25
N TYR A 138 -10.27 5.23 -11.80
CA TYR A 138 -9.57 3.94 -11.91
C TYR A 138 -10.29 2.85 -11.09
N LEU A 139 -10.64 3.16 -9.84
CA LEU A 139 -11.34 2.23 -8.95
C LEU A 139 -12.76 1.95 -9.45
N ALA A 140 -13.49 2.97 -9.93
CA ALA A 140 -14.81 2.78 -10.51
C ALA A 140 -14.79 1.80 -11.70
N ALA A 141 -13.81 1.95 -12.59
CA ALA A 141 -13.66 1.04 -13.73
C ALA A 141 -13.33 -0.40 -13.32
N ARG A 142 -12.68 -0.59 -12.17
CA ARG A 142 -12.33 -1.93 -11.64
C ARG A 142 -13.48 -2.58 -10.87
N CYS A 143 -14.34 -1.80 -10.24
CA CYS A 143 -15.44 -2.31 -9.41
C CYS A 143 -16.73 -2.55 -10.19
N GLY A 144 -16.89 -1.99 -11.39
CA GLY A 144 -18.08 -2.08 -12.26
C GLY A 144 -19.07 -0.96 -12.01
#